data_bd24b292e1dfbdeb5a8d709aec243a45
#
_entry.id   bd24b292e1dfbdeb5a8d709aec243a45
#
_cell.length_a   1.000
_cell.length_b   1.000
_cell.length_c   1.000
_cell.angle_alpha   90.00
_cell.angle_beta   90.00
_cell.angle_gamma   90.00
#
_symmetry.space_group_name_H-M   'P 1'
#
loop_
_entity.id
_entity.type
_entity.pdbx_description
1 polymer ?
#
loop_
_entity_poly.entity_id
_entity_poly.type
_entity_poly.pdbx_seq_one_letter_code
_entity_poly.pdbx_strand_id
1 'polypeptide(L)'
;MLYGNNIKIRILKSRLLYILVCVLSGVTAIPLLAILGEVLIKGWKQLGWSFLTEATPNAYKAMMAASAGEAIPGGIANGIIGTFLMLLLAAVVAIPVGILCGICLSEYRKSWFAVFVSYLTDLLQGTPSIIIGIITYIWVVVPMKGYSAIAGSVALFIMMLPLIIRSTEETMKVLPETLKEAGLALGGSYWRVMLKV
;
A
#
# COMPACT_ATOMS: atom_id res chain seq x y z
N MET A 1 -11.57 -49.01 25.30
CA MET A 1 -10.20 -48.91 24.74
C MET A 1 -10.12 -48.39 23.28
N LEU A 2 -11.21 -48.03 22.63
CA LEU A 2 -11.18 -47.59 21.23
C LEU A 2 -10.93 -46.09 21.01
N TYR A 3 -10.98 -45.27 22.04
CA TYR A 3 -10.83 -43.80 21.91
C TYR A 3 -9.37 -43.31 21.89
N GLY A 4 -8.43 -44.08 22.46
CA GLY A 4 -7.01 -43.70 22.57
C GLY A 4 -6.24 -43.75 21.24
N ASN A 5 -6.64 -44.64 20.32
CA ASN A 5 -5.94 -44.81 19.04
C ASN A 5 -6.23 -43.67 18.06
N ASN A 6 -7.44 -43.12 18.11
CA ASN A 6 -7.84 -41.99 17.26
C ASN A 6 -7.13 -40.67 17.64
N ILE A 7 -6.81 -40.46 18.91
CA ILE A 7 -6.13 -39.25 19.39
C ILE A 7 -4.66 -39.26 18.91
N LYS A 8 -3.95 -40.38 19.04
CA LYS A 8 -2.56 -40.51 18.57
C LYS A 8 -2.44 -40.31 17.06
N ILE A 9 -3.37 -40.88 16.29
CA ILE A 9 -3.41 -40.71 14.84
C ILE A 9 -3.72 -39.24 14.45
N ARG A 10 -4.61 -38.56 15.16
CA ARG A 10 -4.91 -37.16 14.95
C ARG A 10 -3.73 -36.26 15.25
N ILE A 11 -3.01 -36.52 16.35
CA ILE A 11 -1.79 -35.80 16.72
C ILE A 11 -0.70 -36.02 15.67
N LEU A 12 -0.51 -37.26 15.21
CA LEU A 12 0.48 -37.59 14.18
C LEU A 12 0.16 -36.88 12.86
N LYS A 13 -1.09 -36.91 12.40
CA LYS A 13 -1.56 -36.17 11.19
C LYS A 13 -1.34 -34.70 11.34
N SER A 14 -1.67 -34.11 12.50
CA SER A 14 -1.46 -32.66 12.76
C SER A 14 0.02 -32.30 12.70
N ARG A 15 0.92 -33.12 13.27
CA ARG A 15 2.37 -32.89 13.19
C ARG A 15 2.89 -33.03 11.76
N LEU A 16 2.45 -34.04 11.02
CA LEU A 16 2.82 -34.19 9.61
C LEU A 16 2.37 -33.01 8.74
N LEU A 17 1.15 -32.57 8.93
CA LEU A 17 0.64 -31.36 8.23
C LEU A 17 1.43 -30.12 8.61
N TYR A 18 1.76 -29.95 9.90
CA TYR A 18 2.58 -28.82 10.34
C TYR A 18 3.97 -28.84 9.69
N ILE A 19 4.65 -30.00 9.70
CA ILE A 19 5.95 -30.17 9.04
C ILE A 19 5.84 -29.89 7.55
N LEU A 20 4.81 -30.42 6.88
CA LEU A 20 4.56 -30.18 5.46
C LEU A 20 4.40 -28.68 5.15
N VAL A 21 3.59 -27.98 5.94
CA VAL A 21 3.40 -26.53 5.79
C VAL A 21 4.70 -25.78 6.02
N CYS A 22 5.47 -26.13 7.06
CA CYS A 22 6.77 -25.51 7.30
C CYS A 22 7.77 -25.73 6.15
N VAL A 23 7.82 -26.95 5.61
CA VAL A 23 8.69 -27.28 4.47
C VAL A 23 8.25 -26.51 3.22
N LEU A 24 6.95 -26.51 2.89
CA LEU A 24 6.43 -25.77 1.75
C LEU A 24 6.69 -24.26 1.88
N SER A 25 6.50 -23.70 3.08
CA SER A 25 6.80 -22.28 3.35
C SER A 25 8.30 -22.00 3.20
N GLY A 26 9.18 -22.91 3.65
CA GLY A 26 10.63 -22.81 3.43
C GLY A 26 10.99 -22.84 1.94
N VAL A 27 10.42 -23.77 1.20
CA VAL A 27 10.66 -23.90 -0.26
C VAL A 27 10.20 -22.66 -1.01
N THR A 28 9.06 -22.06 -0.66
CA THR A 28 8.59 -20.83 -1.30
C THR A 28 9.44 -19.61 -0.96
N ALA A 29 10.14 -19.62 0.19
CA ALA A 29 11.05 -18.53 0.57
C ALA A 29 12.40 -18.59 -0.20
N ILE A 30 12.83 -19.76 -0.66
CA ILE A 30 14.14 -19.95 -1.33
C ILE A 30 14.31 -19.03 -2.55
N PRO A 31 13.38 -18.97 -3.53
CA PRO A 31 13.54 -18.09 -4.69
C PRO A 31 13.64 -16.61 -4.30
N LEU A 32 12.84 -16.18 -3.33
CA LEU A 32 12.89 -14.81 -2.82
C LEU A 32 14.25 -14.49 -2.21
N LEU A 33 14.75 -15.35 -1.34
CA LEU A 33 16.05 -15.19 -0.69
C LEU A 33 17.20 -15.24 -1.71
N ALA A 34 17.10 -16.09 -2.73
CA ALA A 34 18.07 -16.16 -3.80
C ALA A 34 18.14 -14.85 -4.61
N ILE A 35 16.98 -14.30 -5.01
CA ILE A 35 16.90 -13.03 -5.71
C ILE A 35 17.45 -11.90 -4.85
N LEU A 36 17.04 -11.80 -3.59
CA LEU A 36 17.53 -10.78 -2.67
C LEU A 36 19.05 -10.90 -2.47
N GLY A 37 19.56 -12.11 -2.31
CA GLY A 37 20.99 -12.37 -2.18
C GLY A 37 21.77 -11.93 -3.41
N GLU A 38 21.27 -12.25 -4.62
CA GLU A 38 21.90 -11.85 -5.88
C GLU A 38 21.90 -10.31 -6.05
N VAL A 39 20.78 -9.66 -5.76
CA VAL A 39 20.67 -8.19 -5.81
C VAL A 39 21.64 -7.54 -4.82
N LEU A 40 21.71 -8.04 -3.60
CA LEU A 40 22.64 -7.52 -2.58
C LEU A 40 24.10 -7.70 -2.99
N ILE A 41 24.48 -8.90 -3.43
CA ILE A 41 25.87 -9.21 -3.81
C ILE A 41 26.33 -8.37 -5.01
N LYS A 42 25.49 -8.26 -6.05
CA LYS A 42 25.82 -7.49 -7.25
C LYS A 42 25.68 -5.98 -7.04
N GLY A 43 24.67 -5.54 -6.25
CA GLY A 43 24.40 -4.13 -6.01
C GLY A 43 25.29 -3.48 -4.97
N TRP A 44 25.91 -4.25 -4.06
CA TRP A 44 26.70 -3.71 -2.95
C TRP A 44 27.82 -2.75 -3.40
N LYS A 45 28.47 -3.08 -4.50
CA LYS A 45 29.57 -2.26 -5.05
C LYS A 45 29.11 -0.90 -5.59
N GLN A 46 27.81 -0.76 -5.90
CA GLN A 46 27.24 0.47 -6.44
C GLN A 46 26.58 1.34 -5.35
N LEU A 47 26.42 0.81 -4.13
CA LEU A 47 25.86 1.55 -3.01
C LEU A 47 26.90 2.55 -2.50
N GLY A 48 26.71 3.80 -2.85
CA GLY A 48 27.51 4.94 -2.41
C GLY A 48 26.63 6.17 -2.19
N TRP A 49 27.20 7.24 -1.69
CA TRP A 49 26.48 8.49 -1.52
C TRP A 49 26.00 9.08 -2.86
N SER A 50 26.84 8.95 -3.89
CA SER A 50 26.51 9.32 -5.27
C SER A 50 25.26 8.59 -5.80
N PHE A 51 25.08 7.32 -5.46
CA PHE A 51 23.89 6.55 -5.85
C PHE A 51 22.57 7.16 -5.36
N LEU A 52 22.57 7.77 -4.18
CA LEU A 52 21.38 8.41 -3.62
C LEU A 52 21.18 9.86 -4.09
N THR A 53 22.26 10.55 -4.46
CA THR A 53 22.23 11.99 -4.75
C THR A 53 22.30 12.35 -6.23
N GLU A 54 22.78 11.45 -7.05
CA GLU A 54 22.87 11.69 -8.48
C GLU A 54 21.63 11.21 -9.24
N ALA A 55 21.36 11.85 -10.37
CA ALA A 55 20.25 11.46 -11.24
C ALA A 55 20.60 10.18 -12.01
N THR A 56 19.56 9.48 -12.46
CA THR A 56 19.69 8.29 -13.29
C THR A 56 20.48 8.61 -14.56
N PRO A 57 21.51 7.82 -14.90
CA PRO A 57 22.30 8.03 -16.08
C PRO A 57 21.46 7.79 -17.35
N ASN A 58 21.88 8.39 -18.45
CA ASN A 58 21.24 8.09 -19.71
C ASN A 58 21.58 6.64 -20.13
N ALA A 59 20.66 5.99 -20.87
CA ALA A 59 20.77 4.58 -21.25
C ALA A 59 22.11 4.23 -21.96
N TYR A 60 22.64 5.14 -22.75
CA TYR A 60 23.91 4.96 -23.47
C TYR A 60 25.10 4.85 -22.50
N LYS A 61 25.20 5.78 -21.52
CA LYS A 61 26.27 5.74 -20.52
C LYS A 61 26.18 4.50 -19.62
N ALA A 62 24.95 4.11 -19.23
CA ALA A 62 24.73 2.92 -18.44
C ALA A 62 25.16 1.64 -19.19
N MET A 63 24.82 1.56 -20.47
CA MET A 63 25.17 0.42 -21.33
C MET A 63 26.69 0.32 -21.58
N MET A 64 27.39 1.44 -21.81
CA MET A 64 28.85 1.45 -21.95
C MET A 64 29.55 1.01 -20.67
N ALA A 65 29.19 1.54 -19.52
CA ALA A 65 29.78 1.14 -18.25
C ALA A 65 29.51 -0.35 -17.94
N ALA A 66 28.29 -0.84 -18.19
CA ALA A 66 27.95 -2.26 -18.03
C ALA A 66 28.77 -3.17 -18.94
N SER A 67 29.01 -2.78 -20.19
CA SER A 67 29.82 -3.55 -21.14
C SER A 67 31.32 -3.55 -20.80
N ALA A 68 31.79 -2.49 -20.13
CA ALA A 68 33.18 -2.39 -19.65
C ALA A 68 33.37 -3.10 -18.27
N GLY A 69 32.32 -3.60 -17.64
CA GLY A 69 32.40 -4.19 -16.30
C GLY A 69 32.63 -3.16 -15.18
N GLU A 70 32.45 -1.88 -15.48
CA GLU A 70 32.63 -0.77 -14.55
C GLU A 70 31.32 -0.48 -13.79
N ALA A 71 31.42 0.23 -12.66
CA ALA A 71 30.25 0.70 -11.92
C ALA A 71 29.46 1.68 -12.80
N ILE A 72 28.14 1.51 -12.86
CA ILE A 72 27.25 2.38 -13.65
C ILE A 72 27.25 3.76 -12.99
N PRO A 73 27.69 4.84 -13.68
CA PRO A 73 27.72 6.19 -13.11
C PRO A 73 26.30 6.73 -12.93
N GLY A 74 26.09 7.52 -11.87
CA GLY A 74 24.80 8.12 -11.54
C GLY A 74 24.04 7.34 -10.46
N GLY A 75 22.81 7.74 -10.23
CA GLY A 75 22.01 7.24 -9.09
C GLY A 75 20.52 7.22 -9.35
N ILE A 76 19.75 7.25 -8.26
CA ILE A 76 18.30 7.15 -8.24
C ILE A 76 17.59 8.39 -7.66
N ALA A 77 18.31 9.50 -7.47
CA ALA A 77 17.78 10.70 -6.83
C ALA A 77 16.49 11.23 -7.49
N ASN A 78 16.44 11.24 -8.82
CA ASN A 78 15.25 11.66 -9.57
C ASN A 78 14.06 10.72 -9.33
N GLY A 79 14.29 9.42 -9.17
CA GLY A 79 13.25 8.45 -8.81
C GLY A 79 12.72 8.67 -7.39
N ILE A 80 13.60 8.91 -6.42
CA ILE A 80 13.23 9.20 -5.02
C ILE A 80 12.41 10.49 -4.96
N ILE A 81 12.94 11.58 -5.53
CA ILE A 81 12.29 12.90 -5.50
C ILE A 81 10.95 12.84 -6.25
N GLY A 82 10.93 12.21 -7.44
CA GLY A 82 9.73 12.06 -8.24
C GLY A 82 8.62 11.29 -7.51
N THR A 83 8.97 10.17 -6.89
CA THR A 83 8.03 9.34 -6.11
C THR A 83 7.51 10.12 -4.89
N PHE A 84 8.40 10.79 -4.17
CA PHE A 84 8.02 11.60 -3.00
C PHE A 84 7.07 12.74 -3.39
N LEU A 85 7.36 13.44 -4.48
CA LEU A 85 6.52 14.53 -4.98
C LEU A 85 5.13 14.02 -5.40
N MET A 86 5.07 12.93 -6.17
CA MET A 86 3.81 12.34 -6.59
C MET A 86 2.98 11.86 -5.39
N LEU A 87 3.63 11.23 -4.42
CA LEU A 87 2.97 10.74 -3.21
C LEU A 87 2.45 11.91 -2.37
N LEU A 88 3.25 12.97 -2.20
CA LEU A 88 2.85 14.16 -1.45
C LEU A 88 1.61 14.83 -2.07
N LEU A 89 1.63 15.02 -3.39
CA LEU A 89 0.49 15.62 -4.11
C LEU A 89 -0.78 14.76 -3.98
N ALA A 90 -0.65 13.44 -4.09
CA ALA A 90 -1.76 12.52 -3.89
C ALA A 90 -2.27 12.56 -2.44
N ALA A 91 -1.37 12.52 -1.46
CA ALA A 91 -1.70 12.46 -0.04
C ALA A 91 -2.40 13.73 0.47
N VAL A 92 -1.97 14.91 0.03
CA VAL A 92 -2.60 16.20 0.41
C VAL A 92 -4.10 16.23 0.10
N VAL A 93 -4.55 15.52 -0.93
CA VAL A 93 -5.97 15.44 -1.29
C VAL A 93 -6.60 14.15 -0.72
N ALA A 94 -5.93 13.01 -0.86
CA ALA A 94 -6.47 11.71 -0.45
C ALA A 94 -6.72 11.62 1.05
N ILE A 95 -5.81 12.15 1.88
CA ILE A 95 -5.92 12.03 3.34
C ILE A 95 -7.13 12.79 3.88
N PRO A 96 -7.31 14.09 3.62
CA PRO A 96 -8.48 14.81 4.13
C PRO A 96 -9.81 14.23 3.62
N VAL A 97 -9.90 13.94 2.32
CA VAL A 97 -11.11 13.39 1.71
C VAL A 97 -11.40 12.00 2.26
N GLY A 98 -10.38 11.13 2.36
CA GLY A 98 -10.54 9.77 2.85
C GLY A 98 -10.95 9.72 4.31
N ILE A 99 -10.35 10.55 5.17
CA ILE A 99 -10.72 10.65 6.59
C ILE A 99 -12.17 11.13 6.74
N LEU A 100 -12.55 12.22 6.08
CA LEU A 100 -13.91 12.75 6.16
C LEU A 100 -14.93 11.73 5.65
N CYS A 101 -14.63 11.06 4.56
CA CYS A 101 -15.48 10.02 4.02
C CYS A 101 -15.60 8.82 4.98
N GLY A 102 -14.49 8.34 5.54
CA GLY A 102 -14.47 7.23 6.50
C GLY A 102 -15.26 7.53 7.78
N ILE A 103 -15.13 8.74 8.33
CA ILE A 103 -15.94 9.21 9.46
C ILE A 103 -17.43 9.20 9.09
N CYS A 104 -17.77 9.75 7.92
CA CYS A 104 -19.13 9.78 7.41
C CYS A 104 -19.74 8.36 7.27
N LEU A 105 -18.98 7.41 6.73
CA LEU A 105 -19.41 6.02 6.58
C LEU A 105 -19.62 5.34 7.94
N SER A 106 -18.77 5.62 8.91
CA SER A 106 -18.90 5.04 10.24
C SER A 106 -20.14 5.55 10.98
N GLU A 107 -20.49 6.84 10.82
CA GLU A 107 -21.61 7.48 11.49
C GLU A 107 -22.97 7.19 10.83
N TYR A 108 -23.03 7.28 9.52
CA TYR A 108 -24.27 7.15 8.74
C TYR A 108 -24.44 5.78 8.08
N ARG A 109 -24.00 4.70 8.76
CA ARG A 109 -23.98 3.32 8.22
C ARG A 109 -25.27 2.85 7.58
N LYS A 110 -26.43 3.33 8.07
CA LYS A 110 -27.77 2.95 7.59
C LYS A 110 -28.26 3.82 6.45
N SER A 111 -27.55 4.87 6.10
CA SER A 111 -27.91 5.75 5.00
C SER A 111 -27.65 5.04 3.67
N TRP A 112 -28.59 5.16 2.74
CA TRP A 112 -28.42 4.67 1.36
C TRP A 112 -27.13 5.18 0.70
N PHE A 113 -26.80 6.47 0.93
CA PHE A 113 -25.60 7.08 0.39
C PHE A 113 -24.32 6.42 0.96
N ALA A 114 -24.28 6.18 2.27
CA ALA A 114 -23.13 5.53 2.90
C ALA A 114 -22.94 4.09 2.37
N VAL A 115 -24.02 3.35 2.21
CA VAL A 115 -23.98 2.00 1.62
C VAL A 115 -23.44 2.04 0.20
N PHE A 116 -23.90 2.96 -0.62
CA PHE A 116 -23.44 3.12 -2.00
C PHE A 116 -21.94 3.46 -2.07
N VAL A 117 -21.49 4.44 -1.27
CA VAL A 117 -20.07 4.83 -1.21
C VAL A 117 -19.20 3.69 -0.68
N SER A 118 -19.69 2.93 0.30
CA SER A 118 -19.00 1.74 0.81
C SER A 118 -18.78 0.71 -0.30
N TYR A 119 -19.79 0.39 -1.10
CA TYR A 119 -19.64 -0.52 -2.25
C TYR A 119 -18.65 0.00 -3.28
N LEU A 120 -18.68 1.30 -3.61
CA LEU A 120 -17.69 1.89 -4.52
C LEU A 120 -16.26 1.77 -3.97
N THR A 121 -16.09 1.99 -2.67
CA THR A 121 -14.81 1.85 -1.98
C THR A 121 -14.28 0.41 -2.08
N ASP A 122 -15.14 -0.60 -1.87
CA ASP A 122 -14.79 -2.01 -1.99
C ASP A 122 -14.42 -2.39 -3.42
N LEU A 123 -15.16 -1.89 -4.41
CA LEU A 123 -14.86 -2.12 -5.83
C LEU A 123 -13.49 -1.53 -6.21
N LEU A 124 -13.20 -0.31 -5.76
CA LEU A 124 -11.91 0.32 -6.03
C LEU A 124 -10.75 -0.43 -5.35
N GLN A 125 -10.95 -0.89 -4.11
CA GLN A 125 -9.94 -1.65 -3.37
C GLN A 125 -9.65 -3.02 -4.02
N GLY A 126 -10.67 -3.65 -4.59
CA GLY A 126 -10.54 -4.90 -5.34
C GLY A 126 -10.00 -4.74 -6.76
N THR A 127 -9.90 -3.51 -7.26
CA THR A 127 -9.47 -3.25 -8.63
C THR A 127 -7.95 -3.40 -8.75
N PRO A 128 -7.42 -4.22 -9.69
CA PRO A 128 -6.00 -4.31 -9.97
C PRO A 128 -5.40 -2.94 -10.31
N SER A 129 -4.24 -2.60 -9.73
CA SER A 129 -3.56 -1.31 -9.95
C SER A 129 -3.28 -0.98 -11.42
N ILE A 130 -3.10 -2.01 -12.26
CA ILE A 130 -2.91 -1.86 -13.70
C ILE A 130 -4.13 -1.18 -14.34
N ILE A 131 -5.35 -1.56 -13.95
CA ILE A 131 -6.58 -0.96 -14.47
C ILE A 131 -6.66 0.51 -14.09
N ILE A 132 -6.35 0.86 -12.84
CA ILE A 132 -6.30 2.25 -12.38
C ILE A 132 -5.27 3.05 -13.17
N GLY A 133 -4.10 2.46 -13.44
CA GLY A 133 -3.07 3.06 -14.29
C GLY A 133 -3.56 3.34 -15.71
N ILE A 134 -4.27 2.40 -16.33
CA ILE A 134 -4.84 2.56 -17.69
C ILE A 134 -5.91 3.66 -17.70
N ILE A 135 -6.80 3.67 -16.73
CA ILE A 135 -7.84 4.71 -16.61
C ILE A 135 -7.20 6.10 -16.47
N THR A 136 -6.21 6.22 -15.59
CA THR A 136 -5.49 7.49 -15.40
C THR A 136 -4.73 7.90 -16.66
N TYR A 137 -4.16 6.95 -17.38
CA TYR A 137 -3.52 7.23 -18.67
C TYR A 137 -4.52 7.85 -19.65
N ILE A 138 -5.68 7.25 -19.83
CA ILE A 138 -6.70 7.74 -20.76
C ILE A 138 -7.25 9.09 -20.32
N TRP A 139 -7.48 9.30 -19.02
CA TRP A 139 -8.16 10.50 -18.52
C TRP A 139 -7.21 11.69 -18.30
N VAL A 140 -5.94 11.43 -18.02
CA VAL A 140 -4.99 12.49 -17.66
C VAL A 140 -3.86 12.60 -18.67
N VAL A 141 -3.14 11.50 -18.97
CA VAL A 141 -1.97 11.55 -19.83
C VAL A 141 -2.32 11.88 -21.28
N VAL A 142 -3.37 11.26 -21.83
CA VAL A 142 -3.80 11.48 -23.22
C VAL A 142 -4.24 12.93 -23.46
N PRO A 143 -5.12 13.52 -22.64
CA PRO A 143 -5.49 14.93 -22.80
C PRO A 143 -4.33 15.90 -22.60
N MET A 144 -3.42 15.60 -21.66
CA MET A 144 -2.23 16.41 -21.39
C MET A 144 -1.12 16.24 -22.46
N LYS A 145 -1.28 15.28 -23.38
CA LYS A 145 -0.30 14.94 -24.41
C LYS A 145 1.10 14.63 -23.86
N GLY A 146 1.20 14.14 -22.64
CA GLY A 146 2.48 13.82 -22.02
C GLY A 146 2.37 13.25 -20.61
N TYR A 147 3.40 12.50 -20.23
CA TYR A 147 3.55 11.99 -18.87
C TYR A 147 3.94 13.12 -17.92
N SER A 148 3.34 13.15 -16.74
CA SER A 148 3.62 14.17 -15.73
C SER A 148 3.51 13.60 -14.32
N ALA A 149 4.14 14.27 -13.35
CA ALA A 149 3.98 13.95 -11.94
C ALA A 149 2.51 14.05 -11.49
N ILE A 150 1.74 14.97 -12.09
CA ILE A 150 0.31 15.12 -11.83
C ILE A 150 -0.45 13.85 -12.23
N ALA A 151 -0.19 13.30 -13.40
CA ALA A 151 -0.84 12.06 -13.84
C ALA A 151 -0.53 10.89 -12.89
N GLY A 152 0.73 10.76 -12.47
CA GLY A 152 1.11 9.77 -11.45
C GLY A 152 0.42 10.00 -10.10
N SER A 153 0.31 11.26 -9.68
CA SER A 153 -0.38 11.62 -8.43
C SER A 153 -1.87 11.30 -8.47
N VAL A 154 -2.55 11.48 -9.62
CA VAL A 154 -3.98 11.11 -9.76
C VAL A 154 -4.16 9.60 -9.65
N ALA A 155 -3.27 8.78 -10.25
CA ALA A 155 -3.33 7.34 -10.09
C ALA A 155 -3.15 6.92 -8.63
N LEU A 156 -2.14 7.48 -7.95
CA LEU A 156 -1.89 7.22 -6.53
C LEU A 156 -3.05 7.68 -5.65
N PHE A 157 -3.65 8.85 -5.94
CA PHE A 157 -4.83 9.34 -5.23
C PHE A 157 -5.99 8.33 -5.29
N ILE A 158 -6.33 7.84 -6.49
CA ILE A 158 -7.41 6.86 -6.67
C ILE A 158 -7.11 5.57 -5.89
N MET A 159 -5.85 5.12 -5.85
CA MET A 159 -5.45 3.92 -5.12
C MET A 159 -5.44 4.12 -3.60
N MET A 160 -5.01 5.29 -3.12
CA MET A 160 -4.92 5.60 -1.69
C MET A 160 -6.28 5.84 -1.05
N LEU A 161 -7.22 6.43 -1.79
CA LEU A 161 -8.51 6.87 -1.28
C LEU A 161 -9.29 5.73 -0.60
N PRO A 162 -9.55 4.57 -1.22
CA PRO A 162 -10.30 3.49 -0.59
C PRO A 162 -9.60 2.92 0.64
N LEU A 163 -8.27 2.86 0.63
CA LEU A 163 -7.50 2.38 1.78
C LEU A 163 -7.68 3.30 2.99
N ILE A 164 -7.59 4.62 2.79
CA ILE A 164 -7.75 5.61 3.87
C ILE A 164 -9.20 5.59 4.39
N ILE A 165 -10.18 5.54 3.48
CA ILE A 165 -11.60 5.46 3.86
C ILE A 165 -11.85 4.25 4.76
N ARG A 166 -11.41 3.06 4.35
CA ARG A 166 -11.64 1.83 5.13
C ARG A 166 -10.90 1.81 6.45
N SER A 167 -9.64 2.21 6.45
CA SER A 167 -8.85 2.29 7.68
C SER A 167 -9.49 3.25 8.69
N THR A 168 -9.97 4.41 8.23
CA THR A 168 -10.67 5.37 9.09
C THR A 168 -12.01 4.82 9.59
N GLU A 169 -12.82 4.24 8.70
CA GLU A 169 -14.11 3.64 9.07
C GLU A 169 -13.95 2.54 10.11
N GLU A 170 -12.98 1.64 9.93
CA GLU A 170 -12.69 0.55 10.86
C GLU A 170 -12.19 1.07 12.21
N THR A 171 -11.29 2.06 12.20
CA THR A 171 -10.80 2.70 13.42
C THR A 171 -11.94 3.33 14.21
N MET A 172 -12.85 4.05 13.53
CA MET A 172 -14.01 4.66 14.17
C MET A 172 -15.00 3.63 14.75
N LYS A 173 -15.12 2.45 14.13
CA LYS A 173 -15.99 1.36 14.63
C LYS A 173 -15.47 0.71 15.90
N VAL A 174 -14.18 0.77 16.18
CA VAL A 174 -13.57 0.21 17.40
C VAL A 174 -13.82 1.12 18.61
N LEU A 175 -14.06 2.42 18.40
CA LEU A 175 -14.31 3.37 19.48
C LEU A 175 -15.67 3.08 20.14
N PRO A 176 -15.72 2.91 21.48
CA PRO A 176 -16.99 2.75 22.21
C PRO A 176 -17.87 4.00 22.08
N GLU A 177 -19.15 3.81 21.81
CA GLU A 177 -20.11 4.92 21.71
C GLU A 177 -20.18 5.76 23.01
N THR A 178 -19.90 5.14 24.15
CA THR A 178 -19.84 5.81 25.45
C THR A 178 -18.80 6.92 25.53
N LEU A 179 -17.66 6.80 24.85
CA LEU A 179 -16.65 7.87 24.81
C LEU A 179 -17.15 9.08 24.03
N LYS A 180 -17.84 8.83 22.94
CA LYS A 180 -18.46 9.87 22.12
C LYS A 180 -19.56 10.60 22.89
N GLU A 181 -20.43 9.85 23.54
CA GLU A 181 -21.49 10.41 24.40
C GLU A 181 -20.91 11.23 25.55
N ALA A 182 -19.87 10.75 26.22
CA ALA A 182 -19.18 11.49 27.27
C ALA A 182 -18.59 12.81 26.77
N GLY A 183 -17.96 12.80 25.58
CA GLY A 183 -17.42 14.02 24.96
C GLY A 183 -18.50 15.05 24.61
N LEU A 184 -19.67 14.60 24.15
CA LEU A 184 -20.81 15.44 23.85
C LEU A 184 -21.46 15.97 25.15
N ALA A 185 -21.57 15.15 26.21
CA ALA A 185 -22.08 15.54 27.51
C ALA A 185 -21.26 16.65 28.19
N LEU A 186 -19.94 16.68 27.91
CA LEU A 186 -19.05 17.77 28.36
C LEU A 186 -19.18 19.06 27.52
N GLY A 187 -20.15 19.12 26.60
CA GLY A 187 -20.41 20.31 25.78
C GLY A 187 -19.48 20.45 24.57
N GLY A 188 -18.73 19.40 24.23
CA GLY A 188 -17.93 19.36 23.01
C GLY A 188 -18.81 19.41 21.77
N SER A 189 -18.44 20.22 20.74
CA SER A 189 -19.11 20.12 19.44
C SER A 189 -18.83 18.77 18.80
N TYR A 190 -19.80 18.22 18.08
CA TYR A 190 -19.71 16.91 17.42
C TYR A 190 -18.37 16.68 16.70
N TRP A 191 -17.99 17.59 15.82
CA TRP A 191 -16.72 17.49 15.07
C TRP A 191 -15.48 17.55 15.96
N ARG A 192 -15.53 18.32 17.05
CA ARG A 192 -14.42 18.40 18.00
C ARG A 192 -14.24 17.10 18.77
N VAL A 193 -15.33 16.46 19.16
CA VAL A 193 -15.31 15.15 19.80
C VAL A 193 -14.76 14.10 18.83
N MET A 194 -15.28 14.06 17.59
CA MET A 194 -14.84 13.09 16.59
C MET A 194 -13.37 13.19 16.17
N LEU A 195 -12.78 14.40 16.24
CA LEU A 195 -11.38 14.61 15.85
C LEU A 195 -10.40 14.53 17.02
N LYS A 196 -10.88 14.53 18.28
CA LYS A 196 -10.01 14.55 19.47
C LYS A 196 -10.13 13.32 20.36
N VAL A 197 -11.20 12.56 20.26
CA VAL A 197 -11.45 11.29 20.95
C VAL A 197 -11.08 10.14 20.04
#